data_89b615b7739a9a228d4640d509ed7bcf
#
_entry.id   89b615b7739a9a228d4640d509ed7bcf
#
_cell.length_a   1.000
_cell.length_b   1.000
_cell.length_c   1.000
_cell.angle_alpha   90.00
_cell.angle_beta   90.00
_cell.angle_gamma   90.00
#
_symmetry.space_group_name_H-M   'P 1'
#
loop_
_entity.id
_entity.type
_entity.pdbx_description
1 polymer ?
#
loop_
_entity_poly.entity_id
_entity_poly.type
_entity_poly.pdbx_seq_one_letter_code
_entity_poly.pdbx_strand_id
1 'polypeptide(L)'
;MLHAQAWRPSVIRPPLSALSRRPDPFERLFLQEYPKVVAIAYRVLGDRAAAEDVAQEVFVRFHRSFSPDSERASGWLHAAAVHSALNTLRGERRRAQRETTHALDRSQGPATDPAHLVEAAEQRREVRRALSRLPERTSAILMLRYSGLSYAEVATALRIRVGNVGTLLRRAENALRKEVNRATSK
;
A
#
# COMPACT_ATOMS: atom_id res chain seq x y z
N MET A 1 16.81 50.19 20.51
CA MET A 1 15.99 50.10 19.28
C MET A 1 16.61 49.04 18.39
N LEU A 2 16.06 47.83 18.42
CA LEU A 2 16.52 46.67 17.61
C LEU A 2 15.51 46.46 16.47
N HIS A 3 15.96 46.72 15.24
CA HIS A 3 15.16 46.47 14.03
C HIS A 3 15.04 44.96 13.80
N ALA A 4 13.83 44.42 14.00
CA ALA A 4 13.45 43.13 13.55
C ALA A 4 13.32 43.15 12.01
N GLN A 5 14.31 42.63 11.30
CA GLN A 5 14.18 42.33 9.86
C GLN A 5 13.27 41.13 9.68
N ALA A 6 12.05 41.38 9.20
CA ALA A 6 11.11 40.34 8.83
C ALA A 6 11.65 39.54 7.64
N TRP A 7 11.97 38.30 7.88
CA TRP A 7 12.26 37.33 6.81
C TRP A 7 11.04 37.21 5.90
N ARG A 8 11.17 37.63 4.63
CA ARG A 8 10.17 37.42 3.59
C ARG A 8 10.62 36.22 2.73
N PRO A 9 9.88 35.08 2.73
CA PRO A 9 10.19 34.01 1.80
C PRO A 9 10.02 34.54 0.38
N SER A 10 11.08 34.41 -0.44
CA SER A 10 11.02 34.67 -1.87
C SER A 10 10.10 33.61 -2.49
N VAL A 11 8.87 34.00 -2.82
CA VAL A 11 7.98 33.19 -3.63
C VAL A 11 8.59 33.14 -5.02
N ILE A 12 9.33 32.08 -5.33
CA ILE A 12 9.78 31.78 -6.68
C ILE A 12 8.50 31.47 -7.48
N ARG A 13 7.97 32.47 -8.17
CA ARG A 13 6.89 32.28 -9.16
C ARG A 13 7.50 31.54 -10.33
N PRO A 14 7.05 30.33 -10.67
CA PRO A 14 7.50 29.66 -11.88
C PRO A 14 7.10 30.53 -13.09
N PRO A 15 7.93 30.58 -14.14
CA PRO A 15 7.59 31.35 -15.32
C PRO A 15 6.27 30.86 -15.92
N LEU A 16 5.42 31.79 -16.37
CA LEU A 16 4.09 31.48 -16.93
C LEU A 16 4.14 30.50 -18.12
N SER A 17 5.28 30.39 -18.79
CA SER A 17 5.56 29.37 -19.83
C SER A 17 5.58 27.94 -19.29
N ALA A 18 5.78 27.71 -17.99
CA ALA A 18 5.70 26.40 -17.36
C ALA A 18 4.25 25.90 -17.19
N LEU A 19 3.27 26.81 -17.21
CA LEU A 19 1.83 26.49 -17.06
C LEU A 19 1.19 26.02 -18.39
N SER A 20 1.88 26.16 -19.51
CA SER A 20 1.36 25.79 -20.84
C SER A 20 1.86 24.43 -21.36
N ARG A 21 2.75 23.77 -20.61
CA ARG A 21 3.29 22.48 -21.03
C ARG A 21 2.25 21.39 -20.77
N ARG A 22 1.80 20.72 -21.82
CA ARG A 22 1.00 19.50 -21.65
C ARG A 22 1.82 18.54 -20.78
N PRO A 23 1.26 18.01 -19.67
CA PRO A 23 1.98 17.08 -18.81
C PRO A 23 2.47 15.91 -19.68
N ASP A 24 3.69 15.47 -19.45
CA ASP A 24 4.24 14.33 -20.18
C ASP A 24 3.45 13.04 -19.86
N PRO A 25 3.54 11.99 -20.65
CA PRO A 25 2.82 10.74 -20.41
C PRO A 25 3.04 10.16 -19.02
N PHE A 26 4.26 10.24 -18.49
CA PHE A 26 4.57 9.76 -17.14
C PHE A 26 3.93 10.64 -16.06
N GLU A 27 3.97 11.95 -16.22
CA GLU A 27 3.35 12.89 -15.27
C GLU A 27 1.84 12.67 -15.20
N ARG A 28 1.16 12.48 -16.33
CA ARG A 28 -0.28 12.15 -16.37
C ARG A 28 -0.58 10.85 -15.64
N LEU A 29 0.18 9.79 -15.94
CA LEU A 29 0.03 8.49 -15.30
C LEU A 29 0.29 8.60 -13.79
N PHE A 30 1.34 9.34 -13.38
CA PHE A 30 1.67 9.56 -11.98
C PHE A 30 0.51 10.24 -11.23
N LEU A 31 0.01 11.36 -11.74
CA LEU A 31 -1.09 12.10 -11.11
C LEU A 31 -2.36 11.24 -10.98
N GLN A 32 -2.63 10.39 -11.97
CA GLN A 32 -3.79 9.52 -11.98
C GLN A 32 -3.66 8.32 -11.04
N GLU A 33 -2.50 7.69 -10.99
CA GLU A 33 -2.32 6.40 -10.35
C GLU A 33 -1.65 6.47 -8.96
N TYR A 34 -0.89 7.54 -8.65
CA TYR A 34 -0.21 7.68 -7.37
C TYR A 34 -1.15 7.56 -6.16
N PRO A 35 -2.33 8.23 -6.12
CA PRO A 35 -3.26 8.08 -5.00
C PRO A 35 -3.76 6.65 -4.82
N LYS A 36 -3.99 5.91 -5.93
CA LYS A 36 -4.44 4.52 -5.89
C LYS A 36 -3.33 3.59 -5.38
N VAL A 37 -2.11 3.79 -5.86
CA VAL A 37 -0.93 3.02 -5.43
C VAL A 37 -0.68 3.20 -3.94
N VAL A 38 -0.74 4.44 -3.43
CA VAL A 38 -0.65 4.73 -1.99
C VAL A 38 -1.80 4.07 -1.22
N ALA A 39 -3.03 4.15 -1.72
CA ALA A 39 -4.19 3.54 -1.07
C ALA A 39 -4.07 2.01 -0.98
N ILE A 40 -3.57 1.35 -2.03
CA ILE A 40 -3.28 -0.09 -2.04
C ILE A 40 -2.24 -0.44 -0.98
N ALA A 41 -1.10 0.27 -0.96
CA ALA A 41 -0.03 0.03 -0.01
C ALA A 41 -0.48 0.30 1.44
N TYR A 42 -1.19 1.40 1.67
CA TYR A 42 -1.73 1.76 2.98
C TYR A 42 -2.69 0.70 3.53
N ARG A 43 -3.53 0.13 2.70
CA ARG A 43 -4.47 -0.93 3.12
C ARG A 43 -3.73 -2.18 3.62
N VAL A 44 -2.57 -2.48 3.06
CA VAL A 44 -1.73 -3.61 3.48
C VAL A 44 -0.96 -3.26 4.77
N LEU A 45 -0.29 -2.10 4.78
CA LEU A 45 0.67 -1.74 5.83
C LEU A 45 0.00 -1.09 7.04
N GLY A 46 -1.05 -0.28 6.81
CA GLY A 46 -1.73 0.49 7.84
C GLY A 46 -0.93 1.69 8.36
N ASP A 47 0.21 1.96 7.76
CA ASP A 47 1.07 3.11 8.01
C ASP A 47 1.21 3.95 6.74
N ARG A 48 0.99 5.26 6.86
CA ARG A 48 0.97 6.16 5.71
C ARG A 48 2.36 6.42 5.15
N ALA A 49 3.34 6.62 6.01
CA ALA A 49 4.71 6.89 5.58
C ALA A 49 5.27 5.68 4.83
N ALA A 50 5.12 4.48 5.39
CA ALA A 50 5.53 3.24 4.72
C ALA A 50 4.78 3.01 3.39
N ALA A 51 3.52 3.42 3.29
CA ALA A 51 2.75 3.32 2.05
C ALA A 51 3.26 4.29 0.98
N GLU A 52 3.61 5.50 1.36
CA GLU A 52 4.19 6.51 0.46
C GLU A 52 5.58 6.07 -0.01
N ASP A 53 6.41 5.48 0.86
CA ASP A 53 7.72 4.92 0.50
C ASP A 53 7.57 3.78 -0.54
N VAL A 54 6.63 2.86 -0.31
CA VAL A 54 6.32 1.80 -1.29
C VAL A 54 5.85 2.39 -2.61
N ALA A 55 5.01 3.41 -2.58
CA ALA A 55 4.54 4.06 -3.80
C ALA A 55 5.68 4.71 -4.58
N GLN A 56 6.57 5.43 -3.91
CA GLN A 56 7.75 6.05 -4.52
C GLN A 56 8.64 4.98 -5.16
N GLU A 57 8.97 3.91 -4.44
CA GLU A 57 9.77 2.80 -4.97
C GLU A 57 9.13 2.17 -6.21
N VAL A 58 7.82 1.95 -6.20
CA VAL A 58 7.08 1.37 -7.33
C VAL A 58 7.14 2.29 -8.54
N PHE A 59 6.96 3.60 -8.39
CA PHE A 59 7.04 4.55 -9.50
C PHE A 59 8.47 4.71 -10.03
N VAL A 60 9.49 4.68 -9.17
CA VAL A 60 10.90 4.69 -9.60
C VAL A 60 11.21 3.44 -10.44
N ARG A 61 10.77 2.26 -10.01
CA ARG A 61 10.94 1.02 -10.80
C ARG A 61 10.17 1.08 -12.11
N PHE A 62 8.95 1.59 -12.09
CA PHE A 62 8.14 1.76 -13.29
C PHE A 62 8.84 2.66 -14.30
N HIS A 63 9.30 3.82 -13.88
CA HIS A 63 9.98 4.80 -14.75
C HIS A 63 11.22 4.22 -15.43
N ARG A 64 11.94 3.32 -14.76
CA ARG A 64 13.15 2.68 -15.31
C ARG A 64 12.88 1.56 -16.29
N SER A 65 11.73 0.92 -16.23
CA SER A 65 11.50 -0.39 -16.87
C SER A 65 10.24 -0.48 -17.70
N PHE A 66 9.40 0.55 -17.72
CA PHE A 66 8.09 0.48 -18.34
C PHE A 66 7.72 1.75 -19.11
N SER A 67 6.95 1.61 -20.19
CA SER A 67 6.43 2.77 -20.94
C SER A 67 5.13 3.27 -20.29
N PRO A 68 5.01 4.58 -20.01
CA PRO A 68 3.80 5.17 -19.44
C PRO A 68 2.57 5.07 -20.34
N ASP A 69 2.75 4.98 -21.66
CA ASP A 69 1.67 4.85 -22.64
C ASP A 69 1.20 3.39 -22.82
N SER A 70 1.78 2.43 -22.08
CA SER A 70 1.35 1.04 -22.15
C SER A 70 -0.04 0.85 -21.53
N GLU A 71 -0.94 0.17 -22.24
CA GLU A 71 -2.25 -0.25 -21.71
C GLU A 71 -2.15 -1.06 -20.40
N ARG A 72 -0.98 -1.62 -20.13
CA ARG A 72 -0.70 -2.41 -18.92
C ARG A 72 -0.09 -1.60 -17.78
N ALA A 73 0.18 -0.31 -17.96
CA ALA A 73 0.88 0.52 -17.00
C ALA A 73 0.18 0.53 -15.63
N SER A 74 -1.12 0.86 -15.58
CA SER A 74 -1.89 0.89 -14.35
C SER A 74 -1.94 -0.50 -13.67
N GLY A 75 -2.20 -1.57 -14.42
CA GLY A 75 -2.23 -2.93 -13.89
C GLY A 75 -0.88 -3.35 -13.30
N TRP A 76 0.22 -2.97 -13.93
CA TRP A 76 1.56 -3.23 -13.41
C TRP A 76 1.82 -2.47 -12.11
N LEU A 77 1.46 -1.18 -12.06
CA LEU A 77 1.62 -0.34 -10.85
C LEU A 77 0.83 -0.92 -9.67
N HIS A 78 -0.42 -1.31 -9.90
CA HIS A 78 -1.26 -1.90 -8.85
C HIS A 78 -0.70 -3.23 -8.34
N ALA A 79 -0.25 -4.12 -9.25
CA ALA A 79 0.39 -5.37 -8.88
C ALA A 79 1.68 -5.13 -8.10
N ALA A 80 2.54 -4.23 -8.59
CA ALA A 80 3.80 -3.89 -7.94
C ALA A 80 3.57 -3.32 -6.53
N ALA A 81 2.57 -2.45 -6.34
CA ALA A 81 2.22 -1.89 -5.04
C ALA A 81 1.82 -2.96 -4.04
N VAL A 82 0.92 -3.86 -4.43
CA VAL A 82 0.49 -4.96 -3.56
C VAL A 82 1.66 -5.89 -3.22
N HIS A 83 2.47 -6.26 -4.21
CA HIS A 83 3.61 -7.15 -3.97
C HIS A 83 4.67 -6.52 -3.05
N SER A 84 5.04 -5.25 -3.29
CA SER A 84 6.00 -4.54 -2.42
C SER A 84 5.46 -4.40 -1.01
N ALA A 85 4.21 -3.97 -0.83
CA ALA A 85 3.61 -3.83 0.49
C ALA A 85 3.51 -5.17 1.24
N LEU A 86 3.13 -6.26 0.57
CA LEU A 86 3.09 -7.59 1.19
C LEU A 86 4.49 -8.11 1.56
N ASN A 87 5.52 -7.77 0.78
CA ASN A 87 6.90 -8.12 1.11
C ASN A 87 7.40 -7.36 2.33
N THR A 88 7.09 -6.06 2.44
CA THR A 88 7.36 -5.25 3.63
C THR A 88 6.68 -5.86 4.85
N LEU A 89 5.39 -6.12 4.80
CA LEU A 89 4.61 -6.72 5.89
C LEU A 89 5.18 -8.08 6.35
N ARG A 90 5.61 -8.93 5.40
CA ARG A 90 6.25 -10.21 5.72
C ARG A 90 7.64 -10.03 6.32
N GLY A 91 8.37 -9.01 5.87
CA GLY A 91 9.68 -8.63 6.42
C GLY A 91 9.58 -8.22 7.87
N GLU A 92 8.62 -7.35 8.20
CA GLU A 92 8.32 -6.92 9.57
C GLU A 92 7.96 -8.10 10.48
N ARG A 93 7.09 -8.98 9.99
CA ARG A 93 6.74 -10.19 10.75
C ARG A 93 7.96 -11.07 11.05
N ARG A 94 8.85 -11.27 10.07
CA ARG A 94 10.07 -12.07 10.27
C ARG A 94 11.05 -11.41 11.26
N ARG A 95 11.13 -10.07 11.27
CA ARG A 95 11.92 -9.32 12.26
C ARG A 95 11.32 -9.49 13.65
N ALA A 96 10.02 -9.22 13.80
CA ALA A 96 9.32 -9.38 15.08
C ALA A 96 9.46 -10.80 15.66
N GLN A 97 9.38 -11.84 14.82
CA GLN A 97 9.61 -13.22 15.26
C GLN A 97 11.04 -13.47 15.75
N ARG A 98 12.05 -12.87 15.12
CA ARG A 98 13.46 -12.99 15.57
C ARG A 98 13.70 -12.21 16.84
N GLU A 99 13.13 -11.01 16.96
CA GLU A 99 13.24 -10.16 18.14
C GLU A 99 12.57 -10.81 19.37
N THR A 100 11.41 -11.48 19.18
CA THR A 100 10.72 -12.22 20.25
C THR A 100 11.53 -13.43 20.70
N THR A 101 12.40 -13.98 19.87
CA THR A 101 13.32 -15.07 20.25
C THR A 101 14.54 -14.53 21.04
N HIS A 102 14.84 -13.23 20.94
CA HIS A 102 16.00 -12.58 21.58
C HIS A 102 15.64 -11.56 22.67
N ALA A 103 14.35 -11.19 22.84
CA ALA A 103 13.92 -10.23 23.84
C ALA A 103 12.52 -10.55 24.35
N LEU A 104 12.44 -11.08 25.54
CA LEU A 104 11.33 -10.84 26.43
C LEU A 104 11.38 -9.34 26.79
N ASP A 105 10.51 -8.57 26.22
CA ASP A 105 10.25 -7.14 26.50
C ASP A 105 10.62 -6.17 25.40
N ARG A 106 9.59 -5.73 24.70
CA ARG A 106 9.31 -4.37 24.21
C ARG A 106 8.30 -4.38 23.08
N SER A 107 7.04 -4.23 23.42
CA SER A 107 6.06 -3.71 22.48
C SER A 107 5.15 -2.75 23.21
N GLN A 108 5.43 -1.48 23.11
CA GLN A 108 4.42 -0.45 23.32
C GLN A 108 4.81 0.78 22.54
N GLY A 109 4.19 0.98 21.37
CA GLY A 109 4.03 2.33 20.84
C GLY A 109 2.91 3.03 21.62
N PRO A 110 2.92 4.37 21.78
CA PRO A 110 2.01 5.08 22.65
C PRO A 110 0.55 4.87 22.23
N ALA A 111 -0.24 4.34 23.14
CA ALA A 111 -1.69 4.29 23.04
C ALA A 111 -2.23 5.68 23.39
N THR A 112 -2.84 6.34 22.42
CA THR A 112 -3.73 7.47 22.67
C THR A 112 -5.14 6.97 22.44
N ASP A 113 -5.87 6.94 23.52
CA ASP A 113 -7.20 6.40 23.73
C ASP A 113 -8.32 7.10 22.93
N PRO A 114 -9.47 6.45 22.62
CA PRO A 114 -10.39 5.72 23.52
C PRO A 114 -10.64 4.25 23.08
N ALA A 115 -11.19 3.44 23.98
CA ALA A 115 -11.31 1.98 23.91
C ALA A 115 -11.75 1.41 22.55
N HIS A 116 -12.69 2.03 21.86
CA HIS A 116 -13.12 1.63 20.51
C HIS A 116 -12.06 1.81 19.42
N LEU A 117 -11.14 2.78 19.55
CA LEU A 117 -10.05 2.97 18.60
C LEU A 117 -8.95 1.93 18.79
N VAL A 118 -8.72 1.52 20.02
CA VAL A 118 -7.76 0.45 20.36
C VAL A 118 -8.25 -0.89 19.81
N GLU A 119 -9.51 -1.24 20.03
CA GLU A 119 -10.10 -2.46 19.49
C GLU A 119 -10.06 -2.52 17.96
N ALA A 120 -10.43 -1.42 17.29
CA ALA A 120 -10.34 -1.33 15.83
C ALA A 120 -8.90 -1.41 15.32
N ALA A 121 -7.92 -0.88 16.06
CA ALA A 121 -6.51 -0.97 15.72
C ALA A 121 -5.99 -2.40 15.89
N GLU A 122 -6.42 -3.08 16.93
CA GLU A 122 -6.07 -4.47 17.22
C GLU A 122 -6.65 -5.43 16.17
N GLN A 123 -7.91 -5.29 15.81
CA GLN A 123 -8.53 -6.04 14.71
C GLN A 123 -7.79 -5.83 13.39
N ARG A 124 -7.39 -4.60 13.06
CA ARG A 124 -6.58 -4.33 11.85
C ARG A 124 -5.20 -5.00 11.92
N ARG A 125 -4.55 -5.04 13.09
CA ARG A 125 -3.28 -5.75 13.29
C ARG A 125 -3.46 -7.26 13.09
N GLU A 126 -4.54 -7.83 13.62
CA GLU A 126 -4.85 -9.24 13.47
C GLU A 126 -5.06 -9.63 12.00
N VAL A 127 -5.87 -8.86 11.27
CA VAL A 127 -6.07 -9.05 9.83
C VAL A 127 -4.74 -8.96 9.06
N ARG A 128 -3.88 -7.99 9.36
CA ARG A 128 -2.56 -7.88 8.74
C ARG A 128 -1.67 -9.09 9.04
N ARG A 129 -1.68 -9.59 10.28
CA ARG A 129 -0.97 -10.83 10.65
C ARG A 129 -1.50 -12.02 9.84
N ALA A 130 -2.81 -12.16 9.69
CA ALA A 130 -3.41 -13.21 8.89
C ALA A 130 -3.02 -13.09 7.41
N LEU A 131 -3.10 -11.90 6.82
CA LEU A 131 -2.66 -11.64 5.45
C LEU A 131 -1.20 -12.00 5.20
N SER A 132 -0.31 -11.72 6.16
CA SER A 132 1.12 -12.06 6.02
C SER A 132 1.41 -13.57 6.02
N ARG A 133 0.47 -14.40 6.48
CA ARG A 133 0.56 -15.87 6.50
C ARG A 133 0.01 -16.52 5.23
N LEU A 134 -0.88 -15.82 4.52
CA LEU A 134 -1.47 -16.34 3.30
C LEU A 134 -0.46 -16.40 2.15
N PRO A 135 -0.66 -17.31 1.18
CA PRO A 135 0.08 -17.28 -0.08
C PRO A 135 -0.06 -15.90 -0.74
N GLU A 136 1.01 -15.43 -1.37
CA GLU A 136 1.10 -14.07 -1.92
C GLU A 136 -0.05 -13.74 -2.88
N ARG A 137 -0.36 -14.65 -3.80
CA ARG A 137 -1.45 -14.47 -4.78
C ARG A 137 -2.82 -14.37 -4.10
N THR A 138 -3.01 -15.08 -2.99
CA THR A 138 -4.24 -15.05 -2.20
C THR A 138 -4.39 -13.71 -1.47
N SER A 139 -3.32 -13.21 -0.88
CA SER A 139 -3.33 -11.89 -0.25
C SER A 139 -3.48 -10.77 -1.29
N ALA A 140 -2.82 -10.90 -2.45
CA ALA A 140 -2.85 -9.89 -3.50
C ALA A 140 -4.27 -9.68 -4.07
N ILE A 141 -5.01 -10.75 -4.36
CA ILE A 141 -6.37 -10.61 -4.89
C ILE A 141 -7.31 -9.92 -3.89
N LEU A 142 -7.19 -10.22 -2.61
CA LEU A 142 -7.93 -9.55 -1.54
C LEU A 142 -7.58 -8.05 -1.51
N MET A 143 -6.31 -7.73 -1.43
CA MET A 143 -5.87 -6.35 -1.29
C MET A 143 -6.25 -5.48 -2.49
N LEU A 144 -6.07 -5.97 -3.71
CA LEU A 144 -6.50 -5.26 -4.91
C LEU A 144 -8.01 -5.02 -4.90
N ARG A 145 -8.81 -6.05 -4.64
CA ARG A 145 -10.28 -5.92 -4.64
C ARG A 145 -10.78 -4.97 -3.54
N TYR A 146 -10.27 -5.12 -2.32
CA TYR A 146 -10.67 -4.26 -1.20
C TYR A 146 -10.07 -2.85 -1.26
N SER A 147 -9.12 -2.60 -2.15
CA SER A 147 -8.64 -1.25 -2.48
C SER A 147 -9.52 -0.54 -3.53
N GLY A 148 -10.63 -1.16 -3.92
CA GLY A 148 -11.62 -0.55 -4.80
C GLY A 148 -11.48 -0.92 -6.28
N LEU A 149 -10.50 -1.75 -6.66
CA LEU A 149 -10.33 -2.16 -8.05
C LEU A 149 -11.52 -3.01 -8.52
N SER A 150 -11.95 -2.77 -9.75
CA SER A 150 -12.92 -3.62 -10.45
C SER A 150 -12.34 -5.01 -10.75
N TYR A 151 -13.18 -5.96 -11.08
CA TYR A 151 -12.75 -7.31 -11.48
C TYR A 151 -11.84 -7.29 -12.72
N ALA A 152 -12.08 -6.38 -13.66
CA ALA A 152 -11.23 -6.21 -14.83
C ALA A 152 -9.82 -5.70 -14.45
N GLU A 153 -9.74 -4.70 -13.57
CA GLU A 153 -8.46 -4.17 -13.07
C GLU A 153 -7.69 -5.22 -12.25
N VAL A 154 -8.38 -5.96 -11.38
CA VAL A 154 -7.78 -7.08 -10.63
C VAL A 154 -7.24 -8.16 -11.58
N ALA A 155 -8.02 -8.51 -12.61
CA ALA A 155 -7.62 -9.50 -13.61
C ALA A 155 -6.37 -9.06 -14.37
N THR A 156 -6.33 -7.79 -14.78
CA THR A 156 -5.17 -7.18 -15.45
C THR A 156 -3.93 -7.18 -14.56
N ALA A 157 -4.08 -6.72 -13.30
CA ALA A 157 -2.98 -6.66 -12.34
C ALA A 157 -2.38 -8.05 -12.04
N LEU A 158 -3.23 -9.06 -11.86
CA LEU A 158 -2.80 -10.42 -11.51
C LEU A 158 -2.56 -11.33 -12.73
N ARG A 159 -2.78 -10.82 -13.96
CA ARG A 159 -2.69 -11.59 -15.22
C ARG A 159 -3.53 -12.86 -15.19
N ILE A 160 -4.80 -12.73 -14.82
CA ILE A 160 -5.79 -13.82 -14.80
C ILE A 160 -7.00 -13.47 -15.67
N ARG A 161 -7.84 -14.44 -15.96
CA ARG A 161 -9.11 -14.20 -16.67
C ARG A 161 -10.11 -13.53 -15.73
N VAL A 162 -10.85 -12.53 -16.21
CA VAL A 162 -11.86 -11.80 -15.42
C VAL A 162 -12.88 -12.75 -14.79
N GLY A 163 -13.35 -13.77 -15.53
CA GLY A 163 -14.30 -14.76 -15.02
C GLY A 163 -13.79 -15.60 -13.84
N ASN A 164 -12.47 -15.66 -13.65
CA ASN A 164 -11.88 -16.41 -12.53
C ASN A 164 -11.75 -15.57 -11.25
N VAL A 165 -11.88 -14.23 -11.34
CA VAL A 165 -11.66 -13.32 -10.20
C VAL A 165 -12.61 -13.63 -9.05
N GLY A 166 -13.91 -13.77 -9.32
CA GLY A 166 -14.92 -14.05 -8.29
C GLY A 166 -14.66 -15.36 -7.53
N THR A 167 -14.32 -16.42 -8.26
CA THR A 167 -14.03 -17.73 -7.64
C THR A 167 -12.76 -17.68 -6.79
N LEU A 168 -11.71 -17.04 -7.31
CA LEU A 168 -10.44 -16.89 -6.57
C LEU A 168 -10.60 -15.99 -5.36
N LEU A 169 -11.38 -14.89 -5.48
CA LEU A 169 -11.67 -13.99 -4.38
C LEU A 169 -12.40 -14.72 -3.24
N ARG A 170 -13.46 -15.46 -3.54
CA ARG A 170 -14.18 -16.26 -2.53
C ARG A 170 -13.30 -17.29 -1.83
N ARG A 171 -12.38 -17.93 -2.57
CA ARG A 171 -11.40 -18.86 -1.96
C ARG A 171 -10.43 -18.10 -1.05
N ALA A 172 -10.00 -16.91 -1.46
CA ALA A 172 -9.10 -16.08 -0.68
C ALA A 172 -9.76 -15.55 0.60
N GLU A 173 -11.02 -15.13 0.54
CA GLU A 173 -11.82 -14.72 1.70
C GLU A 173 -11.97 -15.86 2.72
N ASN A 174 -12.26 -17.07 2.24
CA ASN A 174 -12.35 -18.24 3.10
C ASN A 174 -11.00 -18.59 3.75
N ALA A 175 -9.90 -18.45 3.01
CA ALA A 175 -8.57 -18.67 3.56
C ALA A 175 -8.21 -17.63 4.62
N LEU A 176 -8.53 -16.35 4.39
CA LEU A 176 -8.32 -15.28 5.37
C LEU A 176 -9.13 -15.54 6.65
N ARG A 177 -10.41 -15.87 6.50
CA ARG A 177 -11.27 -16.19 7.66
C ARG A 177 -10.71 -17.32 8.50
N LYS A 178 -10.19 -18.38 7.89
CA LYS A 178 -9.55 -19.49 8.61
C LYS A 178 -8.29 -19.03 9.37
N GLU A 179 -7.48 -18.17 8.79
CA GLU A 179 -6.28 -17.66 9.45
C GLU A 179 -6.60 -16.71 10.61
N VAL A 180 -7.63 -15.86 10.48
CA VAL A 180 -8.11 -15.00 11.58
C VAL A 180 -8.65 -15.86 12.71
N ASN A 181 -9.57 -16.79 12.45
CA ASN A 181 -10.13 -17.65 13.48
C ASN A 181 -9.06 -18.49 14.20
N ARG A 182 -8.02 -18.94 13.49
CA ARG A 182 -6.90 -19.67 14.12
C ARG A 182 -6.10 -18.80 15.10
N ALA A 183 -6.04 -17.50 14.86
CA ALA A 183 -5.34 -16.57 15.74
C ALA A 183 -6.14 -16.30 17.03
N THR A 184 -7.46 -16.22 16.91
CA THR A 184 -8.39 -15.95 18.05
C THR A 184 -8.59 -17.17 18.95
N SER A 185 -8.28 -18.39 18.46
CA SER A 185 -8.46 -19.65 19.22
C SER A 185 -7.19 -20.09 19.98
N LYS A 186 -6.18 -19.24 20.08
CA LYS A 186 -4.94 -19.43 20.86
C LYS A 186 -4.83 -18.45 22.01
#